data_3ca70b48013f2132f624ca27c685ea2a
#
_entry.id   3ca70b48013f2132f624ca27c685ea2a
#
_cell.length_a   1.000
_cell.length_b   1.000
_cell.length_c   1.000
_cell.angle_alpha   90.00
_cell.angle_beta   90.00
_cell.angle_gamma   90.00
#
_symmetry.space_group_name_H-M   'P 1'
#
loop_
_entity.id
_entity.type
_entity.pdbx_description
1 polymer ?
#
loop_
_entity_poly.entity_id
_entity_poly.type
_entity_poly.pdbx_seq_one_letter_code
_entity_poly.pdbx_strand_id
1 'polypeptide(L)'
;MSAPDTNDQPEEAAGPEAAGTDAAGTDAAARVSPGEVARALDEALAAVAAAGTLDELKAARIAHEGDRAPLTLASAEIGTLPREDRAEAGRRVGAARGLLREAIGRRQAELEADRDRQVLITEAVDVTLPGGRVPPGARHPVTTLADRLSDVFVAMGYEVAEGPEVEAEWYNFDALNIPPDHPAREMQDTLFIEGVRGPGTRSGMVLRTHTSPVQIRSMLTRPLPLYVVSPGRCYRHDPLDATHSPVFHQIEGLAVDEGLTMADLRGAIQAFVDVMFGVGLRTRLRPDYFPFTEPSGDVSMECHVCRGASVKPGGDPCRVCRSQGWIEIAGCGMVNPRVLVACGIDPDRYSGFAFGLGIERSLMIGHGLTEIRDAVEGDVRFSRAFGMEI
;
A
#
# COMPACT_ATOMS: atom_id res chain seq x y z
N MET A 1 -19.18 10.04 -52.90
CA MET A 1 -20.12 11.16 -53.01
C MET A 1 -19.83 12.02 -51.78
N SER A 2 -18.87 12.87 -51.87
CA SER A 2 -18.91 14.32 -52.19
C SER A 2 -19.26 15.12 -50.96
N ALA A 3 -18.23 15.78 -50.47
CA ALA A 3 -18.29 16.92 -49.55
C ALA A 3 -19.07 18.09 -50.13
N PRO A 4 -19.40 19.13 -49.35
CA PRO A 4 -18.67 20.37 -49.69
C PRO A 4 -18.08 21.10 -48.52
N ASP A 5 -16.94 21.79 -48.90
CA ASP A 5 -16.31 22.93 -48.24
C ASP A 5 -17.29 24.07 -47.93
N THR A 6 -17.08 24.75 -46.85
CA THR A 6 -17.24 26.22 -46.78
C THR A 6 -16.15 26.82 -45.90
N ASN A 7 -15.28 27.51 -46.57
CA ASN A 7 -14.35 28.52 -46.11
C ASN A 7 -15.13 29.75 -45.64
N ASP A 8 -14.87 30.26 -44.45
CA ASP A 8 -15.20 31.60 -44.06
C ASP A 8 -14.15 32.13 -43.06
N GLN A 9 -13.31 33.02 -43.54
CA GLN A 9 -12.49 33.89 -42.70
C GLN A 9 -13.28 35.15 -42.40
N PRO A 10 -13.13 35.72 -41.21
CA PRO A 10 -13.17 37.16 -41.06
C PRO A 10 -11.87 37.75 -40.51
N GLU A 11 -11.40 38.75 -41.27
CA GLU A 11 -10.85 40.06 -40.93
C GLU A 11 -9.91 40.21 -39.72
N GLU A 12 -8.72 40.68 -40.08
CA GLU A 12 -7.79 41.41 -39.24
C GLU A 12 -8.47 42.55 -38.45
N ALA A 13 -8.29 42.52 -37.14
CA ALA A 13 -8.43 43.69 -36.30
C ALA A 13 -7.11 43.91 -35.54
N ALA A 14 -6.59 45.11 -35.73
CA ALA A 14 -5.35 45.66 -35.22
C ALA A 14 -5.16 45.41 -33.71
N GLY A 15 -3.93 45.02 -33.31
CA GLY A 15 -3.51 44.93 -31.94
C GLY A 15 -3.38 46.27 -31.23
N PRO A 16 -3.44 46.29 -29.91
CA PRO A 16 -2.80 47.32 -29.12
C PRO A 16 -1.37 46.92 -28.76
N GLU A 17 -0.53 47.94 -28.84
CA GLU A 17 0.89 47.99 -28.61
C GLU A 17 1.35 47.36 -27.29
N ALA A 18 2.54 46.81 -27.37
CA ALA A 18 3.36 46.33 -26.27
C ALA A 18 3.59 47.41 -25.18
N ALA A 19 2.96 47.18 -24.01
CA ALA A 19 3.36 47.83 -22.76
C ALA A 19 3.26 46.78 -21.65
N GLY A 20 4.30 45.98 -21.47
CA GLY A 20 4.29 44.89 -20.46
C GLY A 20 5.65 44.27 -20.17
N THR A 21 6.77 44.78 -20.71
CA THR A 21 8.10 44.17 -20.54
C THR A 21 8.95 44.77 -19.42
N ASP A 22 8.57 45.88 -18.82
CA ASP A 22 9.42 46.54 -17.80
C ASP A 22 9.13 46.10 -16.35
N ALA A 23 7.94 45.61 -16.04
CA ALA A 23 7.62 45.23 -14.67
C ALA A 23 8.23 43.86 -14.26
N ALA A 24 8.36 42.90 -15.19
CA ALA A 24 8.96 41.59 -14.91
C ALA A 24 10.49 41.69 -14.79
N GLY A 25 11.13 42.60 -15.53
CA GLY A 25 12.57 42.84 -15.47
C GLY A 25 13.04 43.51 -14.18
N THR A 26 12.21 44.39 -13.59
CA THR A 26 12.49 45.06 -12.32
C THR A 26 12.41 44.13 -11.12
N ASP A 27 11.50 43.16 -11.12
CA ASP A 27 11.36 42.20 -10.03
C ASP A 27 12.49 41.13 -10.03
N ALA A 28 12.90 40.69 -11.22
CA ALA A 28 14.03 39.76 -11.40
C ALA A 28 15.37 40.41 -10.99
N ALA A 29 15.62 41.66 -11.39
CA ALA A 29 16.81 42.41 -11.01
C ALA A 29 16.88 42.63 -9.49
N ALA A 30 15.75 42.83 -8.82
CA ALA A 30 15.68 42.98 -7.37
C ALA A 30 16.13 41.71 -6.64
N ARG A 31 15.68 40.53 -7.04
CA ARG A 31 16.00 39.23 -6.37
C ARG A 31 17.47 38.82 -6.53
N VAL A 32 18.14 39.20 -7.59
CA VAL A 32 19.57 38.92 -7.81
C VAL A 32 20.49 40.04 -7.34
N SER A 33 19.92 41.10 -6.73
CA SER A 33 20.70 42.23 -6.18
C SER A 33 21.64 41.75 -5.07
N PRO A 34 22.78 42.44 -4.86
CA PRO A 34 23.71 42.06 -3.79
C PRO A 34 23.05 41.98 -2.40
N GLY A 35 22.15 42.92 -2.09
CA GLY A 35 21.47 42.98 -0.81
C GLY A 35 20.50 41.81 -0.57
N GLU A 36 19.68 41.48 -1.59
CA GLU A 36 18.72 40.37 -1.46
C GLU A 36 19.40 38.99 -1.41
N VAL A 37 20.44 38.78 -2.21
CA VAL A 37 21.22 37.52 -2.17
C VAL A 37 21.92 37.37 -0.83
N ALA A 38 22.49 38.45 -0.27
CA ALA A 38 23.11 38.42 1.07
C ALA A 38 22.08 38.13 2.17
N ARG A 39 20.94 38.81 2.15
CA ARG A 39 19.84 38.59 3.09
C ARG A 39 19.33 37.13 3.04
N ALA A 40 19.08 36.62 1.85
CA ALA A 40 18.62 35.23 1.67
C ALA A 40 19.67 34.20 2.15
N LEU A 41 20.95 34.49 1.97
CA LEU A 41 22.04 33.65 2.50
C LEU A 41 22.09 33.71 4.03
N ASP A 42 22.02 34.90 4.61
CA ASP A 42 22.08 35.09 6.07
C ASP A 42 20.90 34.39 6.76
N GLU A 43 19.68 34.50 6.24
CA GLU A 43 18.50 33.82 6.72
C GLU A 43 18.66 32.29 6.63
N ALA A 44 19.18 31.79 5.50
CA ALA A 44 19.42 30.37 5.31
C ALA A 44 20.50 29.83 6.26
N LEU A 45 21.61 30.54 6.44
CA LEU A 45 22.68 30.15 7.36
C LEU A 45 22.21 30.17 8.82
N ALA A 46 21.38 31.15 9.20
CA ALA A 46 20.78 31.21 10.52
C ALA A 46 19.84 30.01 10.78
N ALA A 47 19.00 29.65 9.81
CA ALA A 47 18.12 28.49 9.90
C ALA A 47 18.90 27.17 10.03
N VAL A 48 19.98 27.02 9.24
CA VAL A 48 20.86 25.84 9.31
C VAL A 48 21.57 25.76 10.68
N ALA A 49 22.06 26.88 11.21
CA ALA A 49 22.73 26.93 12.50
C ALA A 49 21.77 26.66 13.68
N ALA A 50 20.52 27.08 13.58
CA ALA A 50 19.49 26.87 14.59
C ALA A 50 18.96 25.42 14.64
N ALA A 51 19.10 24.63 13.57
CA ALA A 51 18.65 23.27 13.53
C ALA A 51 19.36 22.40 14.57
N GLY A 52 18.64 21.90 15.56
CA GLY A 52 19.14 21.04 16.64
C GLY A 52 19.04 19.54 16.37
N THR A 53 18.28 19.16 15.32
CA THR A 53 18.07 17.77 14.91
C THR A 53 18.25 17.60 13.42
N LEU A 54 18.47 16.35 12.97
CA LEU A 54 18.57 16.03 11.54
C LEU A 54 17.25 16.32 10.79
N ASP A 55 16.10 16.18 11.44
CA ASP A 55 14.79 16.50 10.85
C ASP A 55 14.61 18.02 10.69
N GLU A 56 15.02 18.80 11.66
CA GLU A 56 15.02 20.27 11.57
C GLU A 56 15.99 20.77 10.48
N LEU A 57 17.17 20.15 10.38
CA LEU A 57 18.12 20.47 9.31
C LEU A 57 17.55 20.12 7.93
N LYS A 58 16.84 19.00 7.81
CA LYS A 58 16.14 18.61 6.59
C LYS A 58 15.06 19.63 6.23
N ALA A 59 14.29 20.11 7.19
CA ALA A 59 13.28 21.14 6.98
C ALA A 59 13.94 22.47 6.51
N ALA A 60 15.01 22.90 7.16
CA ALA A 60 15.78 24.08 6.76
C ALA A 60 16.35 23.94 5.35
N ARG A 61 16.87 22.77 4.99
CA ARG A 61 17.36 22.48 3.64
C ARG A 61 16.25 22.60 2.59
N ILE A 62 15.06 22.03 2.85
CA ILE A 62 13.92 22.14 1.93
C ILE A 62 13.49 23.60 1.75
N ALA A 63 13.48 24.39 2.82
CA ALA A 63 13.07 25.79 2.79
C ALA A 63 14.06 26.69 2.04
N HIS A 64 15.37 26.42 2.14
CA HIS A 64 16.42 27.34 1.65
C HIS A 64 17.24 26.80 0.44
N GLU A 65 17.15 25.52 0.12
CA GLU A 65 17.80 24.90 -1.05
C GLU A 65 16.79 24.26 -2.04
N GLY A 66 15.51 24.11 -1.64
CA GLY A 66 14.46 23.56 -2.49
C GLY A 66 14.10 24.45 -3.68
N ASP A 67 13.25 23.97 -4.58
CA ASP A 67 12.90 24.64 -5.86
C ASP A 67 12.29 26.04 -5.68
N ARG A 68 11.64 26.30 -4.55
CA ARG A 68 10.99 27.57 -4.21
C ARG A 68 11.86 28.46 -3.31
N ALA A 69 13.06 28.01 -2.98
CA ALA A 69 13.96 28.76 -2.11
C ALA A 69 14.46 30.05 -2.78
N PRO A 70 14.64 31.15 -2.04
CA PRO A 70 15.04 32.45 -2.61
C PRO A 70 16.30 32.39 -3.48
N LEU A 71 17.34 31.68 -3.03
CA LEU A 71 18.59 31.53 -3.82
C LEU A 71 18.42 30.65 -5.07
N THR A 72 17.48 29.70 -5.04
CA THR A 72 17.16 28.85 -6.20
C THR A 72 16.37 29.65 -7.23
N LEU A 73 15.37 30.43 -6.79
CA LEU A 73 14.64 31.36 -7.65
C LEU A 73 15.55 32.43 -8.24
N ALA A 74 16.43 33.05 -7.45
CA ALA A 74 17.42 33.97 -7.92
C ALA A 74 18.33 33.37 -9.02
N SER A 75 18.71 32.09 -8.85
CA SER A 75 19.50 31.39 -9.86
C SER A 75 18.76 31.17 -11.18
N ALA A 76 17.46 30.89 -11.14
CA ALA A 76 16.63 30.75 -12.34
C ALA A 76 16.44 32.08 -13.11
N GLU A 77 16.42 33.19 -12.38
CA GLU A 77 16.20 34.54 -12.96
C GLU A 77 17.46 35.17 -13.60
N ILE A 78 18.66 34.62 -13.39
CA ILE A 78 19.91 35.13 -14.00
C ILE A 78 19.79 35.20 -15.54
N GLY A 79 19.07 34.25 -16.14
CA GLY A 79 18.87 34.21 -17.59
C GLY A 79 18.06 35.40 -18.18
N THR A 80 17.27 36.09 -17.36
CA THR A 80 16.41 37.21 -17.75
C THR A 80 17.13 38.55 -17.67
N LEU A 81 18.28 38.60 -16.98
CA LEU A 81 19.08 39.85 -16.85
C LEU A 81 19.75 40.27 -18.16
N PRO A 82 20.14 41.57 -18.29
CA PRO A 82 21.02 42.04 -19.35
C PRO A 82 22.31 41.21 -19.42
N ARG A 83 22.84 41.02 -20.63
CA ARG A 83 23.98 40.12 -20.87
C ARG A 83 25.23 40.50 -20.05
N GLU A 84 25.44 41.81 -19.83
CA GLU A 84 26.55 42.38 -19.07
C GLU A 84 26.48 42.01 -17.57
N ASP A 85 25.27 41.87 -16.98
CA ASP A 85 25.10 41.62 -15.55
C ASP A 85 25.07 40.13 -15.18
N ARG A 86 24.82 39.25 -16.16
CA ARG A 86 24.65 37.79 -15.93
C ARG A 86 25.87 37.13 -15.28
N ALA A 87 27.07 37.49 -15.70
CA ALA A 87 28.29 36.90 -15.21
C ALA A 87 28.55 37.25 -13.74
N GLU A 88 28.26 38.47 -13.33
CA GLU A 88 28.44 38.90 -11.95
C GLU A 88 27.36 38.36 -11.05
N ALA A 89 26.10 38.42 -11.45
CA ALA A 89 24.97 37.83 -10.75
C ALA A 89 25.17 36.29 -10.55
N GLY A 90 25.59 35.59 -11.61
CA GLY A 90 25.90 34.17 -11.57
C GLY A 90 27.00 33.82 -10.57
N ARG A 91 28.08 34.58 -10.53
CA ARG A 91 29.14 34.38 -9.52
C ARG A 91 28.63 34.58 -8.09
N ARG A 92 27.86 35.64 -7.87
CA ARG A 92 27.30 36.01 -6.57
C ARG A 92 26.32 34.92 -6.02
N VAL A 93 25.32 34.56 -6.82
CA VAL A 93 24.36 33.50 -6.45
C VAL A 93 25.03 32.17 -6.32
N GLY A 94 25.96 31.83 -7.21
CA GLY A 94 26.76 30.57 -7.14
C GLY A 94 27.60 30.50 -5.87
N ALA A 95 28.26 31.58 -5.47
CA ALA A 95 29.03 31.65 -4.22
C ALA A 95 28.12 31.51 -2.99
N ALA A 96 26.96 32.20 -2.96
CA ALA A 96 25.99 32.07 -1.85
C ALA A 96 25.47 30.63 -1.71
N ARG A 97 25.08 29.98 -2.82
CA ARG A 97 24.66 28.57 -2.80
C ARG A 97 25.79 27.62 -2.38
N GLY A 98 27.03 27.92 -2.73
CA GLY A 98 28.21 27.17 -2.30
C GLY A 98 28.36 27.24 -0.77
N LEU A 99 28.33 28.43 -0.20
CA LEU A 99 28.41 28.65 1.24
C LEU A 99 27.29 27.97 2.01
N LEU A 100 26.06 28.04 1.49
CA LEU A 100 24.90 27.36 2.10
C LEU A 100 25.09 25.83 2.11
N ARG A 101 25.52 25.23 1.00
CA ARG A 101 25.77 23.79 0.94
C ARG A 101 26.88 23.34 1.89
N GLU A 102 27.93 24.12 1.99
CA GLU A 102 29.02 23.85 2.93
C GLU A 102 28.51 23.91 4.38
N ALA A 103 27.69 24.90 4.71
CA ALA A 103 27.09 25.05 6.04
C ALA A 103 26.15 23.87 6.37
N ILE A 104 25.30 23.46 5.42
CA ILE A 104 24.41 22.30 5.58
C ILE A 104 25.24 21.04 5.81
N GLY A 105 26.27 20.78 4.97
CA GLY A 105 27.12 19.58 5.12
C GLY A 105 27.84 19.54 6.45
N ARG A 106 28.39 20.67 6.91
CA ARG A 106 29.06 20.79 8.21
C ARG A 106 28.06 20.52 9.35
N ARG A 107 26.89 21.17 9.32
CA ARG A 107 25.88 20.97 10.38
C ARG A 107 25.33 19.56 10.39
N GLN A 108 25.14 18.94 9.24
CA GLN A 108 24.75 17.53 9.14
C GLN A 108 25.78 16.63 9.82
N ALA A 109 27.07 16.79 9.51
CA ALA A 109 28.12 15.99 10.12
C ALA A 109 28.19 16.17 11.66
N GLU A 110 27.96 17.41 12.16
CA GLU A 110 27.89 17.68 13.59
C GLU A 110 26.73 16.90 14.24
N LEU A 111 25.52 17.02 13.68
CA LEU A 111 24.32 16.38 14.23
C LEU A 111 24.39 14.84 14.12
N GLU A 112 24.97 14.30 13.06
CA GLU A 112 25.24 12.85 12.94
C GLU A 112 26.22 12.38 14.00
N ALA A 113 27.31 13.11 14.23
CA ALA A 113 28.27 12.79 15.26
C ALA A 113 27.66 12.88 16.69
N ASP A 114 26.77 13.86 16.92
CA ASP A 114 26.06 14.00 18.20
C ASP A 114 25.06 12.84 18.40
N ARG A 115 24.30 12.50 17.37
CA ARG A 115 23.43 11.32 17.37
C ARG A 115 24.22 10.05 17.69
N ASP A 116 25.32 9.82 16.99
CA ASP A 116 26.11 8.61 17.16
C ASP A 116 26.74 8.53 18.55
N ARG A 117 27.18 9.67 19.11
CA ARG A 117 27.61 9.73 20.53
C ARG A 117 26.46 9.39 21.48
N GLN A 118 25.28 9.90 21.23
CA GLN A 118 24.11 9.63 22.06
C GLN A 118 23.70 8.15 21.98
N VAL A 119 23.71 7.56 20.79
CA VAL A 119 23.43 6.12 20.57
C VAL A 119 24.41 5.26 21.36
N LEU A 120 25.71 5.57 21.32
CA LEU A 120 26.74 4.83 22.09
C LEU A 120 26.50 4.89 23.61
N ILE A 121 25.87 5.94 24.11
CA ILE A 121 25.53 6.07 25.53
C ILE A 121 24.21 5.35 25.86
N THR A 122 23.18 5.58 25.05
CA THR A 122 21.81 5.08 25.32
C THR A 122 21.65 3.58 25.02
N GLU A 123 22.41 3.07 24.04
CA GLU A 123 22.39 1.67 23.63
C GLU A 123 23.56 0.86 24.21
N ALA A 124 24.29 1.44 25.17
CA ALA A 124 25.35 0.72 25.87
C ALA A 124 24.76 -0.48 26.63
N VAL A 125 25.26 -1.67 26.34
CA VAL A 125 24.89 -2.90 27.02
C VAL A 125 26.04 -3.39 27.90
N ASP A 126 25.72 -3.81 29.12
CA ASP A 126 26.68 -4.42 30.00
C ASP A 126 26.95 -5.86 29.56
N VAL A 127 28.07 -6.06 28.87
CA VAL A 127 28.49 -7.37 28.36
C VAL A 127 28.92 -8.35 29.47
N THR A 128 29.03 -7.88 30.73
CA THR A 128 29.34 -8.75 31.88
C THR A 128 28.12 -9.44 32.46
N LEU A 129 26.94 -8.97 32.10
CA LEU A 129 25.71 -9.63 32.49
C LEU A 129 25.61 -11.01 31.81
N PRO A 130 25.22 -12.06 32.56
CA PRO A 130 25.09 -13.38 31.98
C PRO A 130 24.03 -13.39 30.87
N GLY A 131 24.48 -13.55 29.62
CA GLY A 131 23.63 -13.67 28.43
C GLY A 131 22.85 -14.99 28.30
N GLY A 132 22.91 -15.83 29.33
CA GLY A 132 22.46 -17.21 29.30
C GLY A 132 20.97 -17.48 29.50
N ARG A 133 20.10 -16.50 29.37
CA ARG A 133 18.67 -16.81 29.26
C ARG A 133 18.42 -17.30 27.84
N VAL A 134 18.19 -18.61 27.70
CA VAL A 134 17.57 -19.14 26.49
C VAL A 134 16.25 -18.38 26.33
N PRO A 135 16.11 -17.53 25.33
CA PRO A 135 14.88 -16.78 25.15
C PRO A 135 13.76 -17.79 24.91
N PRO A 136 12.56 -17.58 25.46
CA PRO A 136 11.41 -18.42 25.13
C PRO A 136 11.20 -18.41 23.63
N GLY A 137 10.75 -19.54 23.08
CA GLY A 137 10.32 -19.60 21.68
C GLY A 137 9.17 -18.62 21.42
N ALA A 138 8.94 -18.33 20.17
CA ALA A 138 7.80 -17.54 19.71
C ALA A 138 7.15 -18.25 18.52
N ARG A 139 5.82 -18.18 18.43
CA ARG A 139 5.13 -18.57 17.20
C ARG A 139 5.31 -17.47 16.15
N HIS A 140 5.33 -17.87 14.89
CA HIS A 140 5.35 -16.87 13.82
C HIS A 140 4.03 -16.08 13.84
N PRO A 141 4.04 -14.73 13.80
CA PRO A 141 2.83 -13.92 13.96
C PRO A 141 1.78 -14.19 12.88
N VAL A 142 2.17 -14.51 11.64
CA VAL A 142 1.25 -14.91 10.57
C VAL A 142 0.49 -16.19 10.97
N THR A 143 1.16 -17.18 11.55
CA THR A 143 0.52 -18.41 12.00
C THR A 143 -0.44 -18.16 13.17
N THR A 144 0.00 -17.37 14.15
CA THR A 144 -0.85 -17.02 15.31
C THR A 144 -2.10 -16.26 14.85
N LEU A 145 -1.94 -15.33 13.91
CA LEU A 145 -3.06 -14.57 13.36
C LEU A 145 -3.98 -15.46 12.52
N ALA A 146 -3.45 -16.40 11.72
CA ALA A 146 -4.25 -17.36 10.95
C ALA A 146 -5.14 -18.20 11.85
N ASP A 147 -4.60 -18.69 12.97
CA ASP A 147 -5.38 -19.45 13.96
C ASP A 147 -6.46 -18.56 14.59
N ARG A 148 -6.11 -17.36 15.04
CA ARG A 148 -7.07 -16.42 15.61
C ARG A 148 -8.20 -16.04 14.67
N LEU A 149 -7.89 -15.80 13.39
CA LEU A 149 -8.87 -15.54 12.34
C LEU A 149 -9.79 -16.74 12.15
N SER A 150 -9.22 -17.94 12.12
CA SER A 150 -10.00 -19.18 12.00
C SER A 150 -10.92 -19.39 13.20
N ASP A 151 -10.45 -19.15 14.42
CA ASP A 151 -11.23 -19.29 15.65
C ASP A 151 -12.46 -18.37 15.68
N VAL A 152 -12.35 -17.15 15.12
CA VAL A 152 -13.49 -16.24 14.98
C VAL A 152 -14.61 -16.89 14.17
N PHE A 153 -14.28 -17.50 13.03
CA PHE A 153 -15.26 -18.12 12.15
C PHE A 153 -15.74 -19.46 12.71
N VAL A 154 -14.88 -20.24 13.37
CA VAL A 154 -15.28 -21.45 14.08
C VAL A 154 -16.30 -21.13 15.17
N ALA A 155 -16.13 -20.03 15.91
CA ALA A 155 -17.11 -19.56 16.88
C ALA A 155 -18.47 -19.15 16.26
N MET A 156 -18.48 -18.82 14.96
CA MET A 156 -19.70 -18.57 14.18
C MET A 156 -20.29 -19.82 13.52
N GLY A 157 -19.70 -21.02 13.74
CA GLY A 157 -20.18 -22.29 13.21
C GLY A 157 -19.54 -22.72 11.90
N TYR A 158 -18.45 -22.09 11.46
CA TYR A 158 -17.68 -22.52 10.29
C TYR A 158 -16.73 -23.66 10.67
N GLU A 159 -16.45 -24.54 9.72
CA GLU A 159 -15.40 -25.54 9.81
C GLU A 159 -14.12 -25.09 9.11
N VAL A 160 -12.96 -25.42 9.66
CA VAL A 160 -11.68 -25.19 8.96
C VAL A 160 -11.50 -26.27 7.89
N ALA A 161 -11.27 -25.84 6.67
CA ALA A 161 -11.00 -26.70 5.52
C ALA A 161 -9.59 -26.43 4.96
N GLU A 162 -8.86 -27.48 4.67
CA GLU A 162 -7.53 -27.44 4.07
C GLU A 162 -7.53 -28.05 2.67
N GLY A 163 -6.55 -27.69 1.86
CA GLY A 163 -6.34 -28.22 0.52
C GLY A 163 -4.90 -28.09 0.06
N PRO A 164 -4.54 -28.74 -1.05
CA PRO A 164 -3.18 -28.74 -1.56
C PRO A 164 -2.75 -27.36 -2.09
N GLU A 165 -1.46 -27.06 -2.00
CA GLU A 165 -0.88 -25.85 -2.55
C GLU A 165 -0.63 -25.96 -4.07
N VAL A 166 -0.36 -27.16 -4.56
CA VAL A 166 -0.29 -27.47 -5.99
C VAL A 166 -1.68 -27.96 -6.42
N GLU A 167 -2.32 -27.21 -7.31
CA GLU A 167 -3.69 -27.45 -7.74
C GLU A 167 -3.82 -27.67 -9.24
N ALA A 168 -4.84 -28.42 -9.66
CA ALA A 168 -5.22 -28.44 -11.05
C ALA A 168 -5.83 -27.11 -11.46
N GLU A 169 -5.52 -26.66 -12.70
CA GLU A 169 -6.05 -25.41 -13.26
C GLU A 169 -7.57 -25.32 -13.16
N TRP A 170 -8.26 -26.46 -13.28
CA TRP A 170 -9.71 -26.52 -13.15
C TRP A 170 -10.21 -25.99 -11.80
N TYR A 171 -9.61 -26.39 -10.68
CA TYR A 171 -9.99 -25.91 -9.35
C TYR A 171 -9.63 -24.43 -9.12
N ASN A 172 -8.48 -24.03 -9.69
CA ASN A 172 -7.98 -22.69 -9.47
C ASN A 172 -8.66 -21.63 -10.35
N PHE A 173 -9.25 -22.06 -11.50
CA PHE A 173 -9.80 -21.16 -12.49
C PHE A 173 -11.18 -21.57 -13.01
N ASP A 174 -11.29 -22.73 -13.69
CA ASP A 174 -12.49 -23.06 -14.47
C ASP A 174 -13.74 -23.17 -13.58
N ALA A 175 -13.64 -23.91 -12.46
CA ALA A 175 -14.71 -24.07 -11.50
C ALA A 175 -15.11 -22.76 -10.81
N LEU A 176 -14.21 -21.78 -10.79
CA LEU A 176 -14.42 -20.42 -10.26
C LEU A 176 -14.91 -19.43 -11.33
N ASN A 177 -15.39 -19.93 -12.48
CA ASN A 177 -15.87 -19.10 -13.58
C ASN A 177 -14.84 -18.08 -14.10
N ILE A 178 -13.54 -18.36 -13.95
CA ILE A 178 -12.46 -17.55 -14.50
C ILE A 178 -12.20 -18.03 -15.92
N PRO A 179 -12.49 -17.24 -16.99
CA PRO A 179 -12.39 -17.69 -18.37
C PRO A 179 -10.92 -17.86 -18.82
N PRO A 180 -10.65 -18.62 -19.92
CA PRO A 180 -9.28 -18.89 -20.37
C PRO A 180 -8.47 -17.66 -20.77
N ASP A 181 -9.14 -16.59 -21.18
CA ASP A 181 -8.56 -15.30 -21.60
C ASP A 181 -8.45 -14.27 -20.46
N HIS A 182 -8.77 -14.67 -19.23
CA HIS A 182 -8.66 -13.78 -18.09
C HIS A 182 -7.18 -13.50 -17.74
N PRO A 183 -6.78 -12.24 -17.49
CA PRO A 183 -5.39 -11.87 -17.15
C PRO A 183 -4.77 -12.70 -16.02
N ALA A 184 -5.53 -13.04 -14.99
CA ALA A 184 -5.04 -13.86 -13.86
C ALA A 184 -4.53 -15.26 -14.28
N ARG A 185 -4.80 -15.74 -15.51
CA ARG A 185 -4.24 -16.98 -16.06
C ARG A 185 -2.93 -16.77 -16.81
N GLU A 186 -2.45 -15.55 -16.93
CA GLU A 186 -1.18 -15.28 -17.60
C GLU A 186 0.00 -15.74 -16.74
N MET A 187 1.11 -16.08 -17.39
CA MET A 187 2.33 -16.54 -16.71
C MET A 187 2.99 -15.43 -15.85
N GLN A 188 2.64 -14.20 -16.09
CA GLN A 188 3.10 -13.06 -15.30
C GLN A 188 2.40 -12.95 -13.94
N ASP A 189 1.25 -13.61 -13.75
CA ASP A 189 0.49 -13.57 -12.50
C ASP A 189 0.42 -14.93 -11.80
N THR A 190 0.56 -16.05 -12.56
CA THR A 190 0.40 -17.41 -12.05
C THR A 190 1.66 -18.25 -12.24
N LEU A 191 2.06 -18.96 -11.20
CA LEU A 191 3.17 -19.92 -11.25
C LEU A 191 2.66 -21.30 -11.69
N PHE A 192 2.94 -21.64 -12.95
CA PHE A 192 2.60 -22.94 -13.54
C PHE A 192 3.67 -23.99 -13.24
N ILE A 193 3.24 -25.22 -13.01
CA ILE A 193 4.14 -26.36 -12.87
C ILE A 193 4.49 -26.88 -14.25
N GLU A 194 5.78 -27.08 -14.53
CA GLU A 194 6.23 -27.66 -15.80
C GLU A 194 5.70 -29.09 -15.98
N GLY A 195 5.37 -29.43 -17.23
CA GLY A 195 4.91 -30.76 -17.57
C GLY A 195 6.07 -31.77 -17.63
N VAL A 196 5.74 -33.04 -17.41
CA VAL A 196 6.70 -34.15 -17.43
C VAL A 196 7.38 -34.34 -18.81
N ARG A 197 6.83 -33.69 -19.87
CA ARG A 197 7.31 -33.79 -21.25
C ARG A 197 8.45 -32.85 -21.61
N GLY A 198 8.96 -32.08 -20.66
CA GLY A 198 10.10 -31.19 -20.83
C GLY A 198 9.80 -29.70 -20.68
N PRO A 199 10.83 -28.83 -20.77
CA PRO A 199 10.68 -27.39 -20.58
C PRO A 199 9.64 -26.76 -21.54
N GLY A 200 8.83 -25.86 -21.01
CA GLY A 200 7.79 -25.15 -21.78
C GLY A 200 6.48 -25.92 -21.99
N THR A 201 6.35 -27.18 -21.50
CA THR A 201 5.05 -27.88 -21.49
C THR A 201 4.33 -27.66 -20.16
N ARG A 202 3.03 -27.28 -20.22
CA ARG A 202 2.21 -27.14 -19.02
C ARG A 202 1.74 -28.52 -18.53
N SER A 203 1.76 -28.74 -17.21
CA SER A 203 1.26 -29.96 -16.58
C SER A 203 -0.27 -29.94 -16.37
N GLY A 204 -0.92 -28.78 -16.52
CA GLY A 204 -2.29 -28.55 -16.09
C GLY A 204 -2.40 -28.29 -14.58
N MET A 205 -1.25 -28.05 -13.93
CA MET A 205 -1.15 -27.76 -12.51
C MET A 205 -0.50 -26.41 -12.27
N VAL A 206 -0.93 -25.74 -11.19
CA VAL A 206 -0.43 -24.44 -10.77
C VAL A 206 -0.13 -24.45 -9.27
N LEU A 207 0.71 -23.54 -8.81
CA LEU A 207 0.67 -23.12 -7.42
C LEU A 207 -0.57 -22.24 -7.24
N ARG A 208 -1.45 -22.56 -6.29
CA ARG A 208 -2.73 -21.86 -6.11
C ARG A 208 -2.50 -20.37 -5.86
N THR A 209 -3.25 -19.54 -6.59
CA THR A 209 -3.17 -18.07 -6.50
C THR A 209 -4.04 -17.49 -5.39
N HIS A 210 -4.91 -18.28 -4.82
CA HIS A 210 -5.85 -17.99 -3.72
C HIS A 210 -6.27 -19.31 -3.05
N THR A 211 -6.99 -19.24 -1.94
CA THR A 211 -7.48 -20.45 -1.25
C THR A 211 -8.85 -20.92 -1.73
N SER A 212 -9.45 -20.26 -2.74
CA SER A 212 -10.75 -20.61 -3.31
C SER A 212 -10.85 -22.05 -3.87
N PRO A 213 -9.77 -22.71 -4.37
CA PRO A 213 -9.82 -24.14 -4.71
C PRO A 213 -10.33 -25.02 -3.57
N VAL A 214 -10.04 -24.67 -2.32
CA VAL A 214 -10.53 -25.39 -1.15
C VAL A 214 -12.05 -25.27 -1.01
N GLN A 215 -12.61 -24.11 -1.38
CA GLN A 215 -14.07 -23.89 -1.42
C GLN A 215 -14.73 -24.82 -2.46
N ILE A 216 -14.15 -24.92 -3.67
CA ILE A 216 -14.63 -25.83 -4.72
C ILE A 216 -14.55 -27.29 -4.23
N ARG A 217 -13.43 -27.71 -3.63
CA ARG A 217 -13.29 -29.06 -3.06
C ARG A 217 -14.32 -29.33 -1.98
N SER A 218 -14.58 -28.37 -1.11
CA SER A 218 -15.58 -28.47 -0.05
C SER A 218 -17.00 -28.64 -0.61
N MET A 219 -17.39 -27.86 -1.60
CA MET A 219 -18.69 -27.97 -2.29
C MET A 219 -18.87 -29.31 -2.99
N LEU A 220 -17.80 -29.90 -3.54
CA LEU A 220 -17.85 -31.20 -4.22
C LEU A 220 -17.92 -32.41 -3.27
N THR A 221 -17.43 -32.28 -2.05
CA THR A 221 -17.20 -33.43 -1.18
C THR A 221 -18.01 -33.42 0.12
N ARG A 222 -18.55 -32.27 0.52
CA ARG A 222 -19.27 -32.13 1.79
C ARG A 222 -20.77 -31.93 1.56
N PRO A 223 -21.60 -32.35 2.51
CA PRO A 223 -23.04 -32.13 2.46
C PRO A 223 -23.36 -30.62 2.66
N LEU A 224 -24.52 -30.22 2.18
CA LEU A 224 -25.12 -28.92 2.47
C LEU A 224 -26.05 -29.03 3.69
N PRO A 225 -26.19 -27.98 4.51
CA PRO A 225 -25.54 -26.66 4.39
C PRO A 225 -24.04 -26.72 4.68
N LEU A 226 -23.28 -25.81 4.03
CA LEU A 226 -21.83 -25.78 4.11
C LEU A 226 -21.35 -24.41 4.59
N TYR A 227 -20.56 -24.39 5.67
CA TYR A 227 -19.90 -23.20 6.21
C TYR A 227 -18.44 -23.57 6.47
N VAL A 228 -17.52 -23.05 5.67
CA VAL A 228 -16.09 -23.36 5.77
C VAL A 228 -15.23 -22.11 5.70
N VAL A 229 -14.09 -22.14 6.41
CA VAL A 229 -12.98 -21.22 6.24
C VAL A 229 -11.74 -21.98 5.83
N SER A 230 -10.98 -21.40 4.93
CA SER A 230 -9.76 -22.00 4.38
C SER A 230 -8.58 -21.07 4.52
N PRO A 231 -7.84 -21.11 5.65
CA PRO A 231 -6.55 -20.45 5.77
C PRO A 231 -5.52 -21.22 4.94
N GLY A 232 -4.61 -20.49 4.30
CA GLY A 232 -3.57 -21.16 3.55
C GLY A 232 -2.63 -20.23 2.79
N ARG A 233 -1.52 -20.81 2.37
CA ARG A 233 -0.50 -20.15 1.57
C ARG A 233 -0.95 -20.05 0.12
N CYS A 234 -0.66 -18.90 -0.50
CA CYS A 234 -0.95 -18.58 -1.89
C CYS A 234 0.31 -18.09 -2.59
N TYR A 235 0.30 -18.15 -3.92
CA TYR A 235 1.47 -17.90 -4.73
C TYR A 235 1.08 -17.02 -5.93
N ARG A 236 1.83 -15.95 -6.15
CA ARG A 236 1.69 -15.07 -7.32
C ARG A 236 3.06 -14.68 -7.83
N HIS A 237 3.14 -14.30 -9.09
CA HIS A 237 4.39 -13.83 -9.70
C HIS A 237 4.65 -12.34 -9.39
N ASP A 238 4.38 -11.95 -8.13
CA ASP A 238 4.61 -10.58 -7.66
C ASP A 238 6.08 -10.37 -7.27
N PRO A 239 6.65 -9.19 -7.50
CA PRO A 239 7.95 -8.83 -6.95
C PRO A 239 7.87 -8.71 -5.43
N LEU A 240 8.95 -9.07 -4.73
CA LEU A 240 9.04 -8.82 -3.29
C LEU A 240 9.35 -7.34 -3.03
N ASP A 241 8.34 -6.60 -2.57
CA ASP A 241 8.46 -5.19 -2.18
C ASP A 241 7.89 -4.93 -0.78
N ALA A 242 7.63 -3.68 -0.41
CA ALA A 242 7.08 -3.32 0.90
C ALA A 242 5.64 -3.83 1.12
N THR A 243 4.88 -4.10 0.06
CA THR A 243 3.44 -4.42 0.11
C THR A 243 3.08 -5.73 -0.58
N HIS A 244 3.98 -6.30 -1.37
CA HIS A 244 3.78 -7.54 -2.12
C HIS A 244 4.84 -8.58 -1.81
N SER A 245 4.43 -9.84 -1.85
CA SER A 245 5.30 -11.01 -1.74
C SER A 245 4.83 -12.10 -2.70
N PRO A 246 5.75 -12.81 -3.38
CA PRO A 246 5.37 -13.94 -4.24
C PRO A 246 4.72 -15.09 -3.47
N VAL A 247 4.93 -15.14 -2.17
CA VAL A 247 4.33 -16.09 -1.23
C VAL A 247 3.67 -15.32 -0.11
N PHE A 248 2.37 -15.51 0.08
CA PHE A 248 1.59 -14.84 1.10
C PHE A 248 0.48 -15.78 1.61
N HIS A 249 -0.23 -15.39 2.65
CA HIS A 249 -1.30 -16.19 3.22
C HIS A 249 -2.64 -15.48 3.10
N GLN A 250 -3.66 -16.27 2.76
CA GLN A 250 -5.06 -15.83 2.78
C GLN A 250 -5.87 -16.69 3.73
N ILE A 251 -6.97 -16.14 4.19
CA ILE A 251 -8.09 -16.90 4.73
C ILE A 251 -9.32 -16.52 3.92
N GLU A 252 -10.02 -17.52 3.41
CA GLU A 252 -11.27 -17.34 2.69
C GLU A 252 -12.39 -18.09 3.38
N GLY A 253 -13.57 -17.49 3.39
CA GLY A 253 -14.77 -18.11 3.93
C GLY A 253 -15.80 -18.33 2.83
N LEU A 254 -16.52 -19.46 2.95
CA LEU A 254 -17.64 -19.83 2.10
C LEU A 254 -18.80 -20.27 2.97
N ALA A 255 -19.97 -19.74 2.68
CA ALA A 255 -21.24 -20.26 3.19
C ALA A 255 -22.13 -20.63 2.00
N VAL A 256 -22.75 -21.81 2.02
CA VAL A 256 -23.75 -22.26 1.04
C VAL A 256 -24.91 -22.91 1.79
N ASP A 257 -26.08 -22.30 1.69
CA ASP A 257 -27.31 -22.74 2.36
C ASP A 257 -28.55 -22.25 1.58
N GLU A 258 -29.73 -22.65 1.99
CA GLU A 258 -30.97 -22.14 1.43
C GLU A 258 -31.22 -20.69 1.88
N GLY A 259 -31.44 -19.79 0.92
CA GLY A 259 -31.88 -18.44 1.18
C GLY A 259 -30.84 -17.47 1.75
N LEU A 260 -29.54 -17.76 1.67
CA LEU A 260 -28.49 -16.81 2.05
C LEU A 260 -28.51 -15.54 1.18
N THR A 261 -28.22 -14.41 1.80
CA THR A 261 -28.30 -13.09 1.17
C THR A 261 -27.06 -12.24 1.43
N MET A 262 -26.95 -11.11 0.73
CA MET A 262 -25.92 -10.09 1.02
C MET A 262 -26.01 -9.53 2.45
N ALA A 263 -27.16 -9.63 3.11
CA ALA A 263 -27.32 -9.21 4.50
C ALA A 263 -26.59 -10.15 5.46
N ASP A 264 -26.64 -11.47 5.17
CA ASP A 264 -25.93 -12.48 5.94
C ASP A 264 -24.42 -12.33 5.79
N LEU A 265 -23.92 -12.11 4.56
CA LEU A 265 -22.55 -11.78 4.30
C LEU A 265 -22.08 -10.54 5.09
N ARG A 266 -22.86 -9.45 5.05
CA ARG A 266 -22.53 -8.24 5.80
C ARG A 266 -22.50 -8.48 7.30
N GLY A 267 -23.42 -9.31 7.81
CA GLY A 267 -23.46 -9.69 9.21
C GLY A 267 -22.23 -10.45 9.64
N ALA A 268 -21.81 -11.45 8.86
CA ALA A 268 -20.59 -12.24 9.11
C ALA A 268 -19.32 -11.35 9.10
N ILE A 269 -19.20 -10.45 8.11
CA ILE A 269 -18.08 -9.51 8.02
C ILE A 269 -18.07 -8.51 9.19
N GLN A 270 -19.23 -7.97 9.58
CA GLN A 270 -19.29 -7.04 10.70
C GLN A 270 -18.91 -7.73 12.01
N ALA A 271 -19.40 -8.95 12.25
CA ALA A 271 -19.03 -9.74 13.43
C ALA A 271 -17.51 -10.02 13.47
N PHE A 272 -16.94 -10.38 12.33
CA PHE A 272 -15.49 -10.53 12.18
C PHE A 272 -14.73 -9.23 12.53
N VAL A 273 -15.13 -8.08 11.99
CA VAL A 273 -14.49 -6.79 12.24
C VAL A 273 -14.58 -6.40 13.72
N ASP A 274 -15.72 -6.64 14.35
CA ASP A 274 -15.93 -6.32 15.75
C ASP A 274 -15.00 -7.13 16.68
N VAL A 275 -14.78 -8.40 16.36
CA VAL A 275 -13.88 -9.28 17.16
C VAL A 275 -12.41 -8.94 16.92
N MET A 276 -12.03 -8.69 15.66
CA MET A 276 -10.62 -8.52 15.30
C MET A 276 -10.08 -7.12 15.53
N PHE A 277 -10.88 -6.09 15.29
CA PHE A 277 -10.43 -4.70 15.29
C PHE A 277 -11.14 -3.83 16.33
N GLY A 278 -12.12 -4.38 17.01
CA GLY A 278 -12.87 -3.72 18.09
C GLY A 278 -14.27 -3.30 17.69
N VAL A 279 -15.16 -3.40 18.66
CA VAL A 279 -16.60 -3.11 18.52
C VAL A 279 -16.85 -1.66 18.10
N GLY A 280 -17.84 -1.48 17.22
CA GLY A 280 -18.34 -0.17 16.80
C GLY A 280 -17.59 0.45 15.62
N LEU A 281 -16.67 -0.28 14.97
CA LEU A 281 -16.13 0.11 13.68
C LEU A 281 -17.17 -0.21 12.59
N ARG A 282 -17.47 0.77 11.76
CA ARG A 282 -18.41 0.58 10.65
C ARG A 282 -17.75 -0.11 9.48
N THR A 283 -18.48 -1.01 8.83
CA THR A 283 -18.09 -1.58 7.54
C THR A 283 -18.88 -0.98 6.40
N ARG A 284 -18.28 -0.94 5.21
CA ARG A 284 -18.97 -0.60 3.97
C ARG A 284 -18.56 -1.54 2.86
N LEU A 285 -19.49 -1.86 1.98
CA LEU A 285 -19.23 -2.58 0.74
C LEU A 285 -19.19 -1.57 -0.41
N ARG A 286 -18.20 -1.68 -1.26
CA ARG A 286 -18.11 -0.98 -2.54
C ARG A 286 -18.28 -2.00 -3.63
N PRO A 287 -19.10 -1.75 -4.66
CA PRO A 287 -19.20 -2.65 -5.80
C PRO A 287 -17.85 -2.88 -6.45
N ASP A 288 -17.57 -4.13 -6.76
CA ASP A 288 -16.41 -4.56 -7.52
C ASP A 288 -16.80 -5.76 -8.40
N TYR A 289 -15.85 -6.31 -9.14
CA TYR A 289 -16.09 -7.45 -10.01
C TYR A 289 -15.10 -8.58 -9.76
N PHE A 290 -15.65 -9.76 -9.42
CA PHE A 290 -14.91 -11.02 -9.40
C PHE A 290 -15.67 -12.06 -10.21
N PRO A 291 -15.02 -12.87 -11.09
CA PRO A 291 -15.71 -13.85 -11.92
C PRO A 291 -16.55 -14.88 -11.15
N PHE A 292 -16.13 -15.19 -9.92
CA PHE A 292 -16.70 -16.24 -9.07
C PHE A 292 -17.79 -15.73 -8.12
N THR A 293 -18.07 -14.42 -8.10
CA THR A 293 -19.14 -13.82 -7.28
C THR A 293 -20.01 -12.85 -8.08
N GLU A 294 -21.31 -12.78 -7.76
CA GLU A 294 -22.29 -11.87 -8.37
C GLU A 294 -23.47 -11.68 -7.41
N PRO A 295 -23.68 -10.49 -6.84
CA PRO A 295 -22.83 -9.31 -6.91
C PRO A 295 -21.55 -9.47 -6.10
N SER A 296 -20.51 -8.71 -6.51
CA SER A 296 -19.22 -8.66 -5.85
C SER A 296 -18.97 -7.31 -5.19
N GLY A 297 -18.08 -7.27 -4.22
CA GLY A 297 -17.69 -6.00 -3.60
C GLY A 297 -16.44 -6.09 -2.75
N ASP A 298 -15.78 -4.94 -2.61
CA ASP A 298 -14.72 -4.72 -1.65
C ASP A 298 -15.29 -4.31 -0.30
N VAL A 299 -14.76 -4.90 0.75
CA VAL A 299 -15.04 -4.54 2.13
C VAL A 299 -14.03 -3.52 2.61
N SER A 300 -14.52 -2.38 3.07
CA SER A 300 -13.71 -1.43 3.84
C SER A 300 -14.27 -1.29 5.25
N MET A 301 -13.37 -1.27 6.24
CA MET A 301 -13.71 -0.89 7.61
C MET A 301 -13.30 0.55 7.90
N GLU A 302 -13.99 1.20 8.81
CA GLU A 302 -13.59 2.50 9.35
C GLU A 302 -12.21 2.38 10.00
N CYS A 303 -11.33 3.35 9.75
CA CYS A 303 -9.98 3.29 10.29
C CYS A 303 -10.01 3.22 11.83
N HIS A 304 -9.52 2.14 12.40
CA HIS A 304 -9.51 1.89 13.85
C HIS A 304 -8.64 2.90 14.61
N VAL A 305 -7.66 3.53 13.95
CA VAL A 305 -6.76 4.53 14.55
C VAL A 305 -7.40 5.91 14.60
N CYS A 306 -7.80 6.48 13.47
CA CYS A 306 -8.32 7.85 13.42
C CYS A 306 -9.86 7.94 13.53
N ARG A 307 -10.58 6.83 13.38
CA ARG A 307 -12.05 6.76 13.40
C ARG A 307 -12.71 7.87 12.57
N GLY A 308 -12.16 8.08 11.37
CA GLY A 308 -12.63 9.11 10.45
C GLY A 308 -12.24 10.55 10.82
N ALA A 309 -11.48 10.78 11.89
CA ALA A 309 -11.06 12.15 12.27
C ALA A 309 -10.18 12.82 11.21
N SER A 310 -9.32 12.04 10.53
CA SER A 310 -8.39 12.55 9.51
C SER A 310 -9.05 13.11 8.24
N VAL A 311 -10.32 12.79 7.98
CA VAL A 311 -11.07 13.33 6.80
C VAL A 311 -11.88 14.58 7.15
N LYS A 312 -11.93 14.98 8.42
CA LYS A 312 -12.62 16.21 8.85
C LYS A 312 -11.74 17.43 8.53
N PRO A 313 -12.32 18.60 8.22
CA PRO A 313 -11.56 19.83 8.07
C PRO A 313 -10.71 20.10 9.31
N GLY A 314 -9.39 20.28 9.12
CA GLY A 314 -8.43 20.50 10.21
C GLY A 314 -8.05 19.24 11.00
N GLY A 315 -8.43 18.05 10.53
CA GLY A 315 -8.04 16.78 11.17
C GLY A 315 -6.57 16.43 10.89
N ASP A 316 -5.92 15.82 11.89
CA ASP A 316 -4.54 15.37 11.76
C ASP A 316 -4.41 14.25 10.70
N PRO A 317 -3.31 14.25 9.90
CA PRO A 317 -3.05 13.21 8.93
C PRO A 317 -2.94 11.83 9.59
N CYS A 318 -3.61 10.83 9.02
CA CYS A 318 -3.53 9.44 9.46
C CYS A 318 -2.71 8.60 8.48
N ARG A 319 -1.58 8.09 8.93
CA ARG A 319 -0.70 7.24 8.10
C ARG A 319 -1.33 5.89 7.76
N VAL A 320 -2.14 5.32 8.67
CA VAL A 320 -2.74 4.00 8.51
C VAL A 320 -3.76 3.97 7.38
N CYS A 321 -4.70 4.92 7.34
CA CYS A 321 -5.69 5.01 6.26
C CYS A 321 -5.32 6.04 5.17
N ARG A 322 -4.10 6.59 5.22
CA ARG A 322 -3.65 7.67 4.31
C ARG A 322 -4.65 8.83 4.25
N SER A 323 -5.20 9.18 5.41
CA SER A 323 -6.23 10.21 5.60
C SER A 323 -7.54 9.98 4.83
N GLN A 324 -7.83 8.76 4.42
CA GLN A 324 -9.10 8.42 3.76
C GLN A 324 -10.22 8.04 4.73
N GLY A 325 -9.89 7.76 5.99
CA GLY A 325 -10.83 7.35 7.03
C GLY A 325 -11.29 5.89 6.93
N TRP A 326 -10.94 5.19 5.85
CA TRP A 326 -11.34 3.81 5.57
C TRP A 326 -10.14 2.97 5.17
N ILE A 327 -10.19 1.69 5.52
CA ILE A 327 -9.16 0.70 5.19
C ILE A 327 -9.86 -0.48 4.51
N GLU A 328 -9.44 -0.81 3.29
CA GLU A 328 -9.88 -1.99 2.58
C GLU A 328 -9.25 -3.23 3.21
N ILE A 329 -10.09 -4.22 3.54
CA ILE A 329 -9.69 -5.42 4.30
C ILE A 329 -9.94 -6.73 3.56
N ALA A 330 -10.96 -6.81 2.71
CA ALA A 330 -11.38 -8.05 2.06
C ALA A 330 -12.10 -7.81 0.74
N GLY A 331 -12.04 -8.78 -0.16
CA GLY A 331 -12.99 -8.94 -1.25
C GLY A 331 -14.12 -9.89 -0.85
N CYS A 332 -15.33 -9.71 -1.33
CA CYS A 332 -16.46 -10.57 -1.01
C CYS A 332 -17.56 -10.55 -2.08
N GLY A 333 -18.53 -11.43 -1.98
CA GLY A 333 -19.73 -11.41 -2.83
C GLY A 333 -20.62 -12.63 -2.65
N MET A 334 -21.76 -12.62 -3.31
CA MET A 334 -22.59 -13.82 -3.43
C MET A 334 -21.93 -14.77 -4.42
N VAL A 335 -21.91 -16.06 -4.12
CA VAL A 335 -21.33 -17.07 -5.02
C VAL A 335 -22.06 -17.04 -6.37
N ASN A 336 -21.29 -16.92 -7.44
CA ASN A 336 -21.86 -16.91 -8.79
C ASN A 336 -22.60 -18.25 -9.04
N PRO A 337 -23.85 -18.25 -9.54
CA PRO A 337 -24.61 -19.46 -9.84
C PRO A 337 -23.85 -20.47 -10.71
N ARG A 338 -22.98 -20.00 -11.60
CA ARG A 338 -22.14 -20.89 -12.42
C ARG A 338 -21.15 -21.70 -11.61
N VAL A 339 -20.64 -21.15 -10.51
CA VAL A 339 -19.75 -21.84 -9.57
C VAL A 339 -20.52 -22.95 -8.84
N LEU A 340 -21.73 -22.65 -8.37
CA LEU A 340 -22.60 -23.65 -7.75
C LEU A 340 -22.90 -24.80 -8.73
N VAL A 341 -23.27 -24.49 -9.96
CA VAL A 341 -23.53 -25.48 -11.03
C VAL A 341 -22.28 -26.32 -11.33
N ALA A 342 -21.08 -25.70 -11.40
CA ALA A 342 -19.82 -26.42 -11.63
C ALA A 342 -19.53 -27.43 -10.48
N CYS A 343 -20.05 -27.19 -9.30
CA CYS A 343 -19.95 -28.07 -8.13
C CYS A 343 -21.16 -29.04 -7.98
N GLY A 344 -22.11 -29.05 -8.93
CA GLY A 344 -23.31 -29.90 -8.90
C GLY A 344 -24.38 -29.45 -7.89
N ILE A 345 -24.34 -28.19 -7.47
CA ILE A 345 -25.29 -27.59 -6.53
C ILE A 345 -26.37 -26.83 -7.34
N ASP A 346 -27.63 -27.04 -6.99
CA ASP A 346 -28.78 -26.40 -7.63
C ASP A 346 -28.90 -24.91 -7.17
N PRO A 347 -28.65 -23.93 -8.05
CA PRO A 347 -28.68 -22.51 -7.69
C PRO A 347 -30.09 -21.94 -7.50
N ASP A 348 -31.16 -22.69 -7.94
CA ASP A 348 -32.53 -22.28 -7.67
C ASP A 348 -32.96 -22.61 -6.23
N ARG A 349 -32.26 -23.54 -5.59
CA ARG A 349 -32.51 -23.95 -4.22
C ARG A 349 -31.53 -23.33 -3.23
N TYR A 350 -30.25 -23.31 -3.60
CA TYR A 350 -29.17 -22.88 -2.72
C TYR A 350 -28.56 -21.57 -3.20
N SER A 351 -28.24 -20.71 -2.27
CA SER A 351 -27.41 -19.54 -2.49
C SER A 351 -26.16 -19.62 -1.61
N GLY A 352 -25.18 -18.80 -1.87
CA GLY A 352 -23.99 -18.76 -1.05
C GLY A 352 -23.32 -17.40 -1.10
N PHE A 353 -22.45 -17.17 -0.14
CA PHE A 353 -21.56 -16.03 -0.17
C PHE A 353 -20.12 -16.46 0.16
N ALA A 354 -19.16 -15.70 -0.34
CA ALA A 354 -17.75 -15.89 -0.07
C ALA A 354 -17.06 -14.55 0.25
N PHE A 355 -15.99 -14.65 0.99
CA PHE A 355 -15.08 -13.52 1.28
C PHE A 355 -13.65 -14.02 1.38
N GLY A 356 -12.69 -13.12 1.14
CA GLY A 356 -11.26 -13.45 1.25
C GLY A 356 -10.47 -12.26 1.74
N LEU A 357 -9.50 -12.51 2.62
CA LEU A 357 -8.59 -11.50 3.17
C LEU A 357 -7.15 -12.01 3.27
N GLY A 358 -6.19 -11.12 3.11
CA GLY A 358 -4.77 -11.40 3.30
C GLY A 358 -4.40 -11.38 4.78
N ILE A 359 -3.72 -12.43 5.25
CA ILE A 359 -3.33 -12.56 6.66
C ILE A 359 -2.22 -11.56 6.99
N GLU A 360 -1.17 -11.44 6.16
CA GLU A 360 -0.11 -10.47 6.34
C GLU A 360 -0.64 -9.03 6.33
N ARG A 361 -1.58 -8.73 5.43
CA ARG A 361 -2.20 -7.40 5.38
C ARG A 361 -2.98 -7.10 6.66
N SER A 362 -3.67 -8.08 7.21
CA SER A 362 -4.38 -7.96 8.49
C SER A 362 -3.40 -7.75 9.65
N LEU A 363 -2.26 -8.44 9.62
CA LEU A 363 -1.17 -8.26 10.57
C LEU A 363 -0.59 -6.84 10.49
N MET A 364 -0.29 -6.38 9.28
CA MET A 364 0.23 -5.02 9.04
C MET A 364 -0.73 -3.94 9.56
N ILE A 365 -2.02 -4.09 9.27
CA ILE A 365 -3.06 -3.14 9.72
C ILE A 365 -3.18 -3.15 11.25
N GLY A 366 -3.26 -4.32 11.86
CA GLY A 366 -3.48 -4.47 13.31
C GLY A 366 -2.30 -4.00 14.15
N HIS A 367 -1.07 -4.16 13.66
CA HIS A 367 0.15 -3.89 14.41
C HIS A 367 1.01 -2.75 13.85
N GLY A 368 0.51 -2.04 12.84
CA GLY A 368 1.21 -0.87 12.29
C GLY A 368 2.50 -1.21 11.54
N LEU A 369 2.63 -2.44 11.02
CA LEU A 369 3.79 -2.83 10.19
C LEU A 369 3.75 -2.10 8.86
N THR A 370 4.91 -1.62 8.44
CA THR A 370 5.05 -0.83 7.20
C THR A 370 5.51 -1.66 6.02
N GLU A 371 6.09 -2.84 6.29
CA GLU A 371 6.68 -3.71 5.26
C GLU A 371 6.25 -5.18 5.46
N ILE A 372 5.77 -5.81 4.38
CA ILE A 372 5.43 -7.24 4.38
C ILE A 372 6.67 -8.11 4.49
N ARG A 373 7.85 -7.61 4.05
CA ARG A 373 9.13 -8.33 4.11
C ARG A 373 9.47 -8.79 5.51
N ASP A 374 9.18 -7.99 6.52
CA ASP A 374 9.42 -8.35 7.93
C ASP A 374 8.72 -9.66 8.31
N ALA A 375 7.56 -9.94 7.73
CA ALA A 375 6.78 -11.16 7.98
C ALA A 375 7.25 -12.38 7.17
N VAL A 376 8.09 -12.23 6.14
CA VAL A 376 8.45 -13.33 5.23
C VAL A 376 9.96 -13.63 5.17
N GLU A 377 10.83 -12.71 5.58
CA GLU A 377 12.29 -12.89 5.52
C GLU A 377 12.84 -13.83 6.61
N GLY A 378 12.04 -14.24 7.58
CA GLY A 378 12.40 -15.24 8.59
C GLY A 378 13.32 -14.75 9.70
N ASP A 379 13.40 -13.44 9.97
CA ASP A 379 14.15 -12.90 11.10
C ASP A 379 13.46 -13.28 12.42
N VAL A 380 14.16 -14.09 13.22
CA VAL A 380 13.64 -14.57 14.51
C VAL A 380 13.38 -13.44 15.50
N ARG A 381 14.05 -12.28 15.35
CA ARG A 381 13.81 -11.10 16.21
C ARG A 381 12.42 -10.55 15.99
N PHE A 382 11.94 -10.56 14.75
CA PHE A 382 10.59 -10.19 14.40
C PHE A 382 9.55 -11.08 15.12
N SER A 383 9.64 -12.40 14.95
CA SER A 383 8.72 -13.34 15.63
C SER A 383 8.76 -13.20 17.15
N ARG A 384 9.97 -13.03 17.73
CA ARG A 384 10.13 -12.89 19.19
C ARG A 384 9.51 -11.61 19.74
N ALA A 385 9.43 -10.53 18.95
CA ALA A 385 8.78 -9.28 19.38
C ALA A 385 7.27 -9.49 19.63
N PHE A 386 6.62 -10.41 18.94
CA PHE A 386 5.21 -10.77 19.16
C PHE A 386 5.01 -11.79 20.28
N GLY A 387 6.03 -12.58 20.64
CA GLY A 387 5.92 -13.62 21.67
C GLY A 387 5.06 -14.81 21.21
N MET A 388 4.16 -15.26 22.09
CA MET A 388 3.29 -16.43 21.85
C MET A 388 1.86 -16.02 21.45
N GLU A 389 1.50 -14.76 21.66
CA GLU A 389 0.18 -14.22 21.40
C GLU A 389 0.31 -12.92 20.58
N ILE A 390 -0.73 -12.61 19.82
CA ILE A 390 -0.78 -11.47 18.91
C ILE A 390 -2.08 -10.67 19.11
#